data_907810977d43025da5289a1179d3ce56
#
_entry.id   907810977d43025da5289a1179d3ce56
#
_cell.length_a   1.000
_cell.length_b   1.000
_cell.length_c   1.000
_cell.angle_alpha   90.00
_cell.angle_beta   90.00
_cell.angle_gamma   90.00
#
_symmetry.space_group_name_H-M   'P 1'
#
loop_
_entity.id
_entity.type
_entity.pdbx_description
1 polymer ?
#
loop_
_entity_poly.entity_id
_entity_poly.type
_entity_poly.pdbx_seq_one_letter_code
_entity_poly.pdbx_strand_id
1 'polypeptide(L)'
;GYQGESGDVKALAMKKWFNTNYHYIVPEIEDDTVISLDCEKLTGEYEETKKLGIKTKPVVTGPYTMLKLCRYVGSKNAEDLADDVAEAYRQLIAECTDKNVEWLQFDEPSLVRDMDDDDKALFHRVYYRVFADHVGCKILLQTYFGDVRDVYEDIINMPFAGIGLDFIEGRQTGELINRYGFPGDKVLFAGLVNGKNIWRNHYDKTLKIIRQLRDKKINVVLSTSCSLLHVPYTLKHETKLSQDYLRFFAFAEEKLTELSELATLAERYNYTELEAYHKNQELFAGTRDCNSNEVRQRLAAVTEADYVRLPKRSERQALQKKEFGLPELPTTTIGSFPQTKDVKSQRAQLRKGVVTEQEYVDFVKSKIKECVKWQEDIGLDVLVH
;
A
#
# COMPACT_ATOMS: atom_id res chain seq x y z
N GLY A 1 -10.43 6.39 -20.46
CA GLY A 1 -9.17 7.08 -20.37
C GLY A 1 -9.02 8.10 -21.48
N TYR A 2 -8.08 9.01 -21.35
CA TYR A 2 -7.74 9.97 -22.40
C TYR A 2 -7.09 9.25 -23.57
N GLN A 3 -7.48 9.58 -24.79
CA GLN A 3 -7.00 8.94 -26.03
C GLN A 3 -6.31 9.93 -26.98
N GLY A 4 -5.73 11.00 -26.45
CA GLY A 4 -5.21 12.10 -27.24
C GLY A 4 -6.32 13.00 -27.80
N GLU A 5 -5.96 14.16 -28.35
CA GLU A 5 -6.90 15.10 -28.97
C GLU A 5 -7.45 14.54 -30.30
N SER A 6 -6.65 13.75 -31.00
CA SER A 6 -7.00 13.13 -32.28
C SER A 6 -7.45 11.67 -32.15
N GLY A 7 -7.54 11.12 -30.95
CA GLY A 7 -7.86 9.71 -30.73
C GLY A 7 -6.74 8.73 -31.14
N ASP A 8 -5.52 9.22 -31.27
CA ASP A 8 -4.34 8.52 -31.74
C ASP A 8 -3.54 7.83 -30.61
N VAL A 9 -3.89 8.12 -29.35
CA VAL A 9 -3.26 7.52 -28.16
C VAL A 9 -4.20 6.52 -27.50
N LYS A 10 -3.73 5.30 -27.26
CA LYS A 10 -4.48 4.29 -26.51
C LYS A 10 -4.64 4.71 -25.06
N ALA A 11 -5.81 4.45 -24.49
CA ALA A 11 -6.00 4.58 -23.05
C ALA A 11 -5.09 3.60 -22.31
N LEU A 12 -4.24 4.15 -21.43
CA LEU A 12 -3.29 3.35 -20.65
C LEU A 12 -4.01 2.45 -19.65
N ALA A 13 -3.42 1.30 -19.35
CA ALA A 13 -3.92 0.37 -18.37
C ALA A 13 -3.83 0.97 -16.95
N MET A 14 -4.74 0.55 -16.08
CA MET A 14 -4.77 0.94 -14.68
C MET A 14 -4.48 -0.30 -13.82
N LYS A 15 -3.51 -0.20 -12.90
CA LYS A 15 -3.16 -1.26 -11.95
C LYS A 15 -3.24 -0.76 -10.52
N LYS A 16 -3.43 -1.67 -9.57
CA LYS A 16 -3.39 -1.34 -8.15
C LYS A 16 -1.99 -0.87 -7.74
N TRP A 17 -1.96 0.18 -6.92
CA TRP A 17 -0.75 0.61 -6.23
C TRP A 17 -0.43 -0.40 -5.14
N PHE A 18 0.47 -1.33 -5.44
CA PHE A 18 0.89 -2.43 -4.57
C PHE A 18 -0.32 -3.23 -3.98
N ASN A 19 -0.33 -3.46 -2.68
CA ASN A 19 -1.39 -4.18 -1.97
C ASN A 19 -2.52 -3.25 -1.44
N THR A 20 -2.76 -2.12 -2.10
CA THR A 20 -3.79 -1.15 -1.73
C THR A 20 -4.99 -1.17 -2.67
N ASN A 21 -6.02 -0.38 -2.37
CA ASN A 21 -7.15 -0.14 -3.27
C ASN A 21 -6.96 1.08 -4.17
N TYR A 22 -5.86 1.82 -4.03
CA TYR A 22 -5.49 2.88 -4.96
C TYR A 22 -4.93 2.28 -6.25
N HIS A 23 -5.09 3.02 -7.33
CA HIS A 23 -4.63 2.61 -8.65
C HIS A 23 -3.71 3.69 -9.23
N TYR A 24 -2.80 3.27 -10.07
CA TYR A 24 -2.00 4.16 -10.90
C TYR A 24 -2.21 3.85 -12.37
N ILE A 25 -1.98 4.83 -13.20
CA ILE A 25 -1.94 4.67 -14.65
C ILE A 25 -0.58 4.12 -15.02
N VAL A 26 -0.55 2.96 -15.67
CA VAL A 26 0.69 2.27 -16.03
C VAL A 26 1.34 3.00 -17.20
N PRO A 27 2.56 3.57 -17.04
CA PRO A 27 3.28 4.12 -18.18
C PRO A 27 3.63 3.01 -19.16
N GLU A 28 3.33 3.19 -20.44
CA GLU A 28 3.75 2.29 -21.51
C GLU A 28 4.97 2.88 -22.21
N ILE A 29 6.02 2.08 -22.34
CA ILE A 29 7.31 2.45 -22.92
C ILE A 29 7.42 1.75 -24.28
N GLU A 30 7.50 2.53 -25.33
CA GLU A 30 7.76 2.09 -26.70
C GLU A 30 9.21 2.34 -27.09
N ASP A 31 9.68 1.80 -28.21
CA ASP A 31 11.09 1.90 -28.61
C ASP A 31 11.55 3.34 -28.89
N ASP A 32 10.63 4.21 -29.29
CA ASP A 32 10.87 5.64 -29.56
C ASP A 32 10.57 6.55 -28.36
N THR A 33 10.18 5.99 -27.21
CA THR A 33 9.91 6.78 -26.00
C THR A 33 11.15 7.54 -25.54
N VAL A 34 11.00 8.86 -25.37
CA VAL A 34 12.03 9.77 -24.84
C VAL A 34 11.65 10.17 -23.43
N ILE A 35 12.59 10.04 -22.50
CA ILE A 35 12.42 10.47 -21.11
C ILE A 35 12.81 11.95 -21.01
N SER A 36 11.93 12.77 -20.45
CA SER A 36 12.18 14.18 -20.17
C SER A 36 11.57 14.57 -18.83
N LEU A 37 12.19 15.53 -18.15
CA LEU A 37 11.69 16.08 -16.89
C LEU A 37 10.62 17.15 -17.17
N ASP A 38 9.47 17.00 -16.51
CA ASP A 38 8.52 18.08 -16.24
C ASP A 38 8.31 18.18 -14.73
N CYS A 39 8.81 19.25 -14.14
CA CYS A 39 8.71 19.49 -12.70
C CYS A 39 7.86 20.72 -12.34
N GLU A 40 7.19 21.35 -13.30
CA GLU A 40 6.45 22.61 -13.09
C GLU A 40 5.39 22.46 -11.98
N LYS A 41 4.63 21.37 -12.00
CA LYS A 41 3.63 21.10 -10.96
C LYS A 41 4.28 20.96 -9.59
N LEU A 42 5.31 20.13 -9.45
CA LEU A 42 5.98 19.86 -8.18
C LEU A 42 6.59 21.13 -7.57
N THR A 43 7.35 21.86 -8.37
CA THR A 43 8.01 23.07 -7.93
C THR A 43 7.02 24.22 -7.71
N GLY A 44 5.95 24.31 -8.51
CA GLY A 44 4.87 25.26 -8.33
C GLY A 44 4.12 25.09 -7.00
N GLU A 45 3.72 23.85 -6.65
CA GLU A 45 3.10 23.53 -5.38
C GLU A 45 4.03 23.80 -4.18
N TYR A 46 5.32 23.51 -4.32
CA TYR A 46 6.32 23.85 -3.30
C TYR A 46 6.44 25.37 -3.08
N GLU A 47 6.53 26.17 -4.14
CA GLU A 47 6.62 27.63 -4.06
C GLU A 47 5.31 28.24 -3.49
N GLU A 48 4.16 27.68 -3.80
CA GLU A 48 2.88 28.11 -3.24
C GLU A 48 2.86 27.94 -1.72
N THR A 49 3.22 26.74 -1.23
CA THR A 49 3.28 26.46 0.21
C THR A 49 4.32 27.32 0.93
N LYS A 50 5.46 27.57 0.29
CA LYS A 50 6.50 28.46 0.81
C LYS A 50 6.01 29.90 0.98
N LYS A 51 5.22 30.43 0.02
CA LYS A 51 4.58 31.75 0.13
C LYS A 51 3.58 31.82 1.29
N LEU A 52 2.92 30.70 1.63
CA LEU A 52 2.02 30.57 2.78
C LEU A 52 2.77 30.39 4.12
N GLY A 53 4.11 30.36 4.12
CA GLY A 53 4.91 30.12 5.31
C GLY A 53 4.88 28.67 5.80
N ILE A 54 4.42 27.72 4.97
CA ILE A 54 4.32 26.30 5.31
C ILE A 54 5.58 25.58 4.83
N LYS A 55 6.29 24.93 5.75
CA LYS A 55 7.39 24.02 5.39
C LYS A 55 6.85 22.73 4.83
N THR A 56 7.20 22.44 3.59
CA THR A 56 6.83 21.21 2.90
C THR A 56 8.05 20.48 2.38
N LYS A 57 7.84 19.23 2.01
CA LYS A 57 8.83 18.35 1.41
C LYS A 57 8.22 17.80 0.13
N PRO A 58 8.76 18.10 -1.07
CA PRO A 58 8.32 17.47 -2.31
C PRO A 58 8.50 15.95 -2.24
N VAL A 59 7.53 15.21 -2.80
CA VAL A 59 7.53 13.76 -2.83
C VAL A 59 7.26 13.29 -4.25
N VAL A 60 8.10 12.41 -4.75
CA VAL A 60 7.95 11.77 -6.06
C VAL A 60 8.15 10.26 -5.94
N THR A 61 7.57 9.51 -6.86
CA THR A 61 7.94 8.09 -7.01
C THR A 61 9.43 8.00 -7.33
N GLY A 62 10.17 7.10 -6.67
CA GLY A 62 11.59 6.94 -6.91
C GLY A 62 11.88 6.30 -8.28
N PRO A 63 13.10 6.51 -8.82
CA PRO A 63 13.44 6.10 -10.18
C PRO A 63 13.40 4.58 -10.38
N TYR A 64 13.80 3.79 -9.38
CA TYR A 64 13.74 2.34 -9.47
C TYR A 64 12.28 1.84 -9.49
N THR A 65 11.44 2.34 -8.60
CA THR A 65 10.01 2.00 -8.59
C THR A 65 9.32 2.42 -9.89
N MET A 66 9.66 3.59 -10.43
CA MET A 66 9.14 4.05 -11.72
C MET A 66 9.44 3.05 -12.83
N LEU A 67 10.71 2.63 -12.99
CA LEU A 67 11.12 1.64 -13.97
C LEU A 67 10.40 0.30 -13.78
N LYS A 68 10.26 -0.19 -12.55
CA LYS A 68 9.59 -1.47 -12.22
C LYS A 68 8.07 -1.44 -12.40
N LEU A 69 7.45 -0.28 -12.45
CA LEU A 69 5.99 -0.12 -12.65
C LEU A 69 5.60 0.17 -14.10
N CYS A 70 6.54 0.50 -14.97
CA CYS A 70 6.31 0.66 -16.41
C CYS A 70 5.95 -0.67 -17.08
N ARG A 71 5.27 -0.56 -18.22
CA ARG A 71 5.05 -1.65 -19.17
C ARG A 71 5.89 -1.38 -20.42
N TYR A 72 6.80 -2.27 -20.72
CA TYR A 72 7.63 -2.22 -21.91
C TYR A 72 6.89 -2.94 -23.04
N VAL A 73 6.60 -2.23 -24.15
CA VAL A 73 5.74 -2.70 -25.26
C VAL A 73 6.56 -3.06 -26.49
N GLY A 74 7.77 -2.50 -26.62
CA GLY A 74 8.72 -2.77 -27.70
C GLY A 74 9.84 -3.74 -27.31
N SER A 75 11.03 -3.49 -27.81
CA SER A 75 12.25 -4.23 -27.55
C SER A 75 13.03 -3.74 -26.33
N LYS A 76 12.78 -2.48 -25.88
CA LYS A 76 13.40 -1.89 -24.70
C LYS A 76 12.92 -2.55 -23.41
N ASN A 77 13.78 -2.53 -22.39
CA ASN A 77 13.52 -2.98 -21.03
C ASN A 77 13.91 -1.90 -20.02
N ALA A 78 13.89 -2.19 -18.72
CA ALA A 78 14.18 -1.24 -17.66
C ALA A 78 15.66 -0.78 -17.68
N GLU A 79 16.57 -1.69 -18.02
CA GLU A 79 18.00 -1.43 -18.10
C GLU A 79 18.35 -0.44 -19.22
N ASP A 80 17.63 -0.50 -20.34
CA ASP A 80 17.84 0.40 -21.49
C ASP A 80 17.47 1.85 -21.17
N LEU A 81 16.56 2.06 -20.22
CA LEU A 81 16.07 3.39 -19.79
C LEU A 81 16.71 3.88 -18.50
N ALA A 82 17.51 3.07 -17.84
CA ALA A 82 18.04 3.36 -16.51
C ALA A 82 18.81 4.70 -16.46
N ASP A 83 19.67 4.94 -17.48
CA ASP A 83 20.49 6.14 -17.53
C ASP A 83 19.68 7.41 -17.85
N ASP A 84 18.70 7.32 -18.75
CA ASP A 84 17.83 8.45 -19.11
C ASP A 84 16.92 8.84 -17.94
N VAL A 85 16.35 7.84 -17.25
CA VAL A 85 15.56 8.08 -16.04
C VAL A 85 16.43 8.68 -14.93
N ALA A 86 17.63 8.13 -14.68
CA ALA A 86 18.53 8.68 -13.68
C ALA A 86 18.93 10.12 -14.00
N GLU A 87 19.14 10.48 -15.27
CA GLU A 87 19.44 11.84 -15.69
C GLU A 87 18.27 12.80 -15.41
N ALA A 88 17.03 12.38 -15.70
CA ALA A 88 15.85 13.18 -15.37
C ALA A 88 15.73 13.44 -13.84
N TYR A 89 16.08 12.46 -13.00
CA TYR A 89 16.10 12.66 -11.54
C TYR A 89 17.25 13.54 -11.07
N ARG A 90 18.41 13.51 -11.74
CA ARG A 90 19.50 14.48 -11.48
C ARG A 90 19.04 15.92 -11.76
N GLN A 91 18.37 16.14 -12.89
CA GLN A 91 17.79 17.43 -13.25
C GLN A 91 16.75 17.87 -12.21
N LEU A 92 15.88 16.97 -11.76
CA LEU A 92 14.92 17.24 -10.68
C LEU A 92 15.59 17.67 -9.38
N ILE A 93 16.68 17.01 -8.98
CA ILE A 93 17.46 17.37 -7.79
C ILE A 93 18.07 18.77 -7.97
N ALA A 94 18.61 19.09 -9.15
CA ALA A 94 19.16 20.42 -9.45
C ALA A 94 18.07 21.50 -9.33
N GLU A 95 16.92 21.32 -9.95
CA GLU A 95 15.78 22.24 -9.86
C GLU A 95 15.29 22.45 -8.42
N CYS A 96 15.21 21.36 -7.64
CA CYS A 96 14.86 21.44 -6.21
C CYS A 96 15.91 22.20 -5.40
N THR A 97 17.20 22.01 -5.73
CA THR A 97 18.32 22.72 -5.09
C THR A 97 18.25 24.21 -5.36
N ASP A 98 18.03 24.62 -6.61
CA ASP A 98 17.92 26.03 -7.01
C ASP A 98 16.74 26.74 -6.31
N LYS A 99 15.66 26.00 -6.00
CA LYS A 99 14.52 26.52 -5.23
C LYS A 99 14.70 26.44 -3.72
N ASN A 100 15.88 26.03 -3.24
CA ASN A 100 16.20 25.86 -1.83
C ASN A 100 15.27 24.86 -1.12
N VAL A 101 14.94 23.75 -1.76
CA VAL A 101 14.26 22.63 -1.14
C VAL A 101 15.20 21.99 -0.12
N GLU A 102 14.78 21.89 1.13
CA GLU A 102 15.60 21.26 2.18
C GLU A 102 15.63 19.74 2.03
N TRP A 103 14.45 19.13 1.84
CA TRP A 103 14.28 17.68 1.69
C TRP A 103 13.48 17.37 0.43
N LEU A 104 13.97 16.44 -0.38
CA LEU A 104 13.25 15.80 -1.48
C LEU A 104 13.09 14.31 -1.15
N GLN A 105 11.86 13.80 -1.23
CA GLN A 105 11.57 12.40 -0.92
C GLN A 105 11.35 11.59 -2.20
N PHE A 106 12.05 10.47 -2.29
CA PHE A 106 11.84 9.43 -3.29
C PHE A 106 11.10 8.25 -2.67
N ASP A 107 9.89 7.99 -3.13
CA ASP A 107 9.09 6.83 -2.72
C ASP A 107 9.51 5.59 -3.51
N GLU A 108 10.11 4.63 -2.81
CA GLU A 108 10.63 3.39 -3.41
C GLU A 108 9.97 2.13 -2.83
N PRO A 109 8.64 1.99 -2.92
CA PRO A 109 7.96 0.80 -2.41
C PRO A 109 8.29 -0.49 -3.18
N SER A 110 8.88 -0.43 -4.37
CA SER A 110 9.33 -1.63 -5.07
C SER A 110 10.49 -2.35 -4.38
N LEU A 111 11.25 -1.65 -3.53
CA LEU A 111 12.38 -2.22 -2.78
C LEU A 111 11.97 -3.20 -1.67
N VAL A 112 10.68 -3.26 -1.32
CA VAL A 112 10.17 -4.23 -0.34
C VAL A 112 9.74 -5.56 -0.96
N ARG A 113 9.84 -5.69 -2.29
CA ARG A 113 9.61 -6.95 -3.00
C ARG A 113 10.85 -7.82 -2.91
N ASP A 114 10.69 -9.11 -3.21
CA ASP A 114 11.84 -9.99 -3.41
C ASP A 114 12.65 -9.50 -4.62
N MET A 115 13.95 -9.33 -4.45
CA MET A 115 14.86 -8.80 -5.46
C MET A 115 15.92 -9.83 -5.81
N ASP A 116 16.06 -10.11 -7.10
CA ASP A 116 17.16 -10.90 -7.64
C ASP A 116 18.39 -10.03 -7.90
N ASP A 117 19.44 -10.63 -8.46
CA ASP A 117 20.71 -9.94 -8.72
C ASP A 117 20.57 -8.88 -9.82
N ASP A 118 19.69 -9.08 -10.81
CA ASP A 118 19.41 -8.11 -11.88
C ASP A 118 18.66 -6.90 -11.30
N ASP A 119 17.70 -7.13 -10.42
CA ASP A 119 16.99 -6.07 -9.71
C ASP A 119 17.94 -5.19 -8.89
N LYS A 120 18.87 -5.81 -8.16
CA LYS A 120 19.90 -5.09 -7.40
C LYS A 120 20.84 -4.31 -8.30
N ALA A 121 21.29 -4.92 -9.40
CA ALA A 121 22.15 -4.27 -10.38
C ALA A 121 21.47 -3.04 -11.00
N LEU A 122 20.18 -3.14 -11.35
CA LEU A 122 19.41 -2.01 -11.86
C LEU A 122 19.29 -0.88 -10.80
N PHE A 123 18.96 -1.23 -9.53
CA PHE A 123 18.88 -0.29 -8.43
C PHE A 123 20.22 0.45 -8.25
N HIS A 124 21.34 -0.27 -8.21
CA HIS A 124 22.67 0.30 -8.11
C HIS A 124 22.99 1.23 -9.27
N ARG A 125 22.79 0.78 -10.52
CA ARG A 125 23.07 1.58 -11.72
C ARG A 125 22.35 2.91 -11.70
N VAL A 126 21.04 2.87 -11.39
CA VAL A 126 20.20 4.07 -11.35
C VAL A 126 20.68 5.03 -10.26
N TYR A 127 20.86 4.57 -9.02
CA TYR A 127 21.21 5.46 -7.92
C TYR A 127 22.65 5.94 -7.93
N TYR A 128 23.62 5.14 -8.41
CA TYR A 128 24.97 5.66 -8.64
C TYR A 128 24.99 6.78 -9.67
N ARG A 129 24.14 6.70 -10.69
CA ARG A 129 23.99 7.77 -11.68
C ARG A 129 23.29 9.00 -11.10
N VAL A 130 22.21 8.82 -10.35
CA VAL A 130 21.48 9.89 -9.66
C VAL A 130 22.42 10.70 -8.74
N PHE A 131 23.33 10.02 -8.05
CA PHE A 131 24.27 10.63 -7.11
C PHE A 131 25.67 10.93 -7.70
N ALA A 132 25.83 10.87 -9.02
CA ALA A 132 27.14 11.09 -9.64
C ALA A 132 27.72 12.48 -9.37
N ASP A 133 26.87 13.48 -9.16
CA ASP A 133 27.25 14.84 -8.81
C ASP A 133 26.89 15.17 -7.35
N HIS A 134 27.39 16.30 -6.87
CA HIS A 134 27.04 16.81 -5.53
C HIS A 134 25.54 17.12 -5.44
N VAL A 135 24.89 16.58 -4.42
CA VAL A 135 23.47 16.81 -4.17
C VAL A 135 23.30 17.99 -3.23
N GLY A 136 22.65 19.05 -3.70
CA GLY A 136 22.45 20.29 -2.92
C GLY A 136 21.32 20.19 -1.89
N CYS A 137 20.27 19.38 -2.13
CA CYS A 137 19.19 19.12 -1.18
C CYS A 137 19.34 17.74 -0.54
N LYS A 138 18.73 17.56 0.65
CA LYS A 138 18.73 16.28 1.34
C LYS A 138 17.76 15.31 0.67
N ILE A 139 18.23 14.13 0.27
CA ILE A 139 17.40 13.10 -0.32
C ILE A 139 16.96 12.11 0.76
N LEU A 140 15.64 11.92 0.89
CA LEU A 140 15.02 10.89 1.71
C LEU A 140 14.57 9.74 0.79
N LEU A 141 15.15 8.56 0.95
CA LEU A 141 14.61 7.32 0.40
C LEU A 141 13.50 6.82 1.31
N GLN A 142 12.26 6.75 0.84
CA GLN A 142 11.12 6.28 1.63
C GLN A 142 10.62 4.93 1.11
N THR A 143 10.63 3.92 1.96
CA THR A 143 10.06 2.60 1.68
C THR A 143 8.83 2.35 2.55
N TYR A 144 7.88 1.54 2.07
CA TYR A 144 6.66 1.19 2.78
C TYR A 144 6.03 -0.08 2.21
N PHE A 145 5.10 -0.71 2.96
CA PHE A 145 4.40 -1.97 2.68
C PHE A 145 5.25 -3.23 2.87
N GLY A 146 6.38 -3.13 3.53
CA GLY A 146 7.26 -4.26 3.83
C GLY A 146 8.65 -3.84 4.30
N ASP A 147 9.52 -4.81 4.45
CA ASP A 147 10.95 -4.60 4.76
C ASP A 147 11.81 -4.70 3.50
N VAL A 148 13.00 -4.13 3.57
CA VAL A 148 13.98 -4.05 2.47
C VAL A 148 15.10 -5.07 2.64
N ARG A 149 14.77 -6.31 3.02
CA ARG A 149 15.72 -7.36 3.39
C ARG A 149 16.82 -7.62 2.36
N ASP A 150 16.49 -7.51 1.07
CA ASP A 150 17.41 -7.88 -0.01
C ASP A 150 18.39 -6.75 -0.38
N VAL A 151 18.12 -5.50 0.04
CA VAL A 151 18.93 -4.31 -0.33
C VAL A 151 19.22 -3.39 0.87
N TYR A 152 18.96 -3.84 2.10
CA TYR A 152 19.17 -3.01 3.28
C TYR A 152 20.60 -2.47 3.38
N GLU A 153 21.60 -3.34 3.22
CA GLU A 153 23.02 -2.97 3.28
C GLU A 153 23.38 -1.97 2.17
N ASP A 154 22.82 -2.14 0.98
CA ASP A 154 23.06 -1.22 -0.13
C ASP A 154 22.49 0.16 0.18
N ILE A 155 21.25 0.23 0.65
CA ILE A 155 20.56 1.49 0.97
C ILE A 155 21.31 2.26 2.07
N ILE A 156 21.76 1.61 3.12
CA ILE A 156 22.46 2.30 4.21
C ILE A 156 23.84 2.84 3.81
N ASN A 157 24.46 2.26 2.79
CA ASN A 157 25.76 2.68 2.26
C ASN A 157 25.67 3.72 1.12
N MET A 158 24.48 3.96 0.55
CA MET A 158 24.26 5.01 -0.45
C MET A 158 24.16 6.41 0.20
N PRO A 159 24.43 7.51 -0.54
CA PRO A 159 24.49 8.85 0.02
C PRO A 159 23.12 9.51 0.27
N PHE A 160 22.12 8.74 0.71
CA PHE A 160 20.87 9.28 1.20
C PHE A 160 21.09 10.02 2.53
N ALA A 161 20.51 11.19 2.68
CA ALA A 161 20.52 11.92 3.94
C ALA A 161 19.52 11.36 4.97
N GLY A 162 18.45 10.71 4.47
CA GLY A 162 17.46 10.05 5.29
C GLY A 162 16.96 8.75 4.64
N ILE A 163 16.57 7.81 5.47
CA ILE A 163 15.99 6.53 5.07
C ILE A 163 14.70 6.30 5.85
N GLY A 164 13.59 6.13 5.15
CA GLY A 164 12.28 5.83 5.69
C GLY A 164 12.01 4.34 5.63
N LEU A 165 11.78 3.71 6.78
CA LEU A 165 11.54 2.29 6.92
C LEU A 165 10.19 2.01 7.60
N ASP A 166 9.49 1.01 7.09
CA ASP A 166 8.22 0.53 7.64
C ASP A 166 8.47 -0.46 8.80
N PHE A 167 7.99 -0.13 10.00
CA PHE A 167 8.05 -0.99 11.19
C PHE A 167 6.74 -1.74 11.45
N ILE A 168 5.74 -1.54 10.60
CA ILE A 168 4.40 -2.13 10.74
C ILE A 168 4.25 -3.37 9.85
N GLU A 169 4.45 -3.21 8.53
CA GLU A 169 4.43 -4.32 7.57
C GLU A 169 5.84 -4.89 7.35
N GLY A 170 6.89 -4.10 7.60
CA GLY A 170 8.29 -4.53 7.55
C GLY A 170 8.70 -5.36 8.76
N ARG A 171 8.30 -6.63 8.78
CA ARG A 171 8.49 -7.53 9.93
C ARG A 171 9.95 -7.71 10.33
N GLN A 172 10.86 -7.63 9.38
CA GLN A 172 12.30 -7.79 9.61
C GLN A 172 13.04 -6.47 9.84
N THR A 173 12.37 -5.31 9.71
CA THR A 173 13.02 -3.98 9.78
C THR A 173 13.86 -3.81 11.05
N GLY A 174 13.31 -4.17 12.21
CA GLY A 174 14.05 -4.10 13.48
C GLY A 174 15.23 -5.07 13.55
N GLU A 175 15.11 -6.24 12.98
CA GLU A 175 16.18 -7.26 12.90
C GLU A 175 17.30 -6.82 11.97
N LEU A 176 16.96 -6.25 10.80
CA LEU A 176 17.92 -5.69 9.85
C LEU A 176 18.78 -4.60 10.51
N ILE A 177 18.15 -3.66 11.24
CA ILE A 177 18.87 -2.63 12.02
C ILE A 177 19.74 -3.25 13.11
N ASN A 178 19.27 -4.30 13.76
CA ASN A 178 20.05 -4.98 14.81
C ASN A 178 21.28 -5.69 14.23
N ARG A 179 21.14 -6.30 13.06
CA ARG A 179 22.18 -7.11 12.40
C ARG A 179 23.22 -6.27 11.70
N TYR A 180 22.81 -5.26 10.95
CA TYR A 180 23.67 -4.49 10.06
C TYR A 180 23.96 -3.07 10.59
N GLY A 181 23.27 -2.64 11.65
CA GLY A 181 23.37 -1.27 12.15
C GLY A 181 22.57 -0.27 11.32
N PHE A 182 22.73 1.01 11.68
CA PHE A 182 22.21 2.15 10.92
C PHE A 182 23.23 3.29 11.02
N PRO A 183 23.61 3.97 9.92
CA PRO A 183 24.64 4.99 9.90
C PRO A 183 24.28 6.22 10.74
N GLY A 184 25.24 6.72 11.53
CA GLY A 184 25.01 7.86 12.44
C GLY A 184 24.89 9.22 11.73
N ASP A 185 25.33 9.33 10.49
CA ASP A 185 25.23 10.49 9.62
C ASP A 185 23.89 10.63 8.90
N LYS A 186 23.02 9.62 9.01
CA LYS A 186 21.70 9.57 8.37
C LYS A 186 20.58 9.73 9.38
N VAL A 187 19.41 10.17 8.88
CA VAL A 187 18.17 10.26 9.65
C VAL A 187 17.29 9.05 9.32
N LEU A 188 16.87 8.30 10.33
CA LEU A 188 15.86 7.25 10.19
C LEU A 188 14.45 7.85 10.33
N PHE A 189 13.68 7.82 9.25
CA PHE A 189 12.25 8.11 9.31
C PHE A 189 11.52 6.80 9.66
N ALA A 190 11.23 6.64 10.94
CA ALA A 190 10.67 5.40 11.47
C ALA A 190 9.14 5.37 11.32
N GLY A 191 8.64 4.55 10.42
CA GLY A 191 7.21 4.34 10.15
C GLY A 191 6.53 3.52 11.23
N LEU A 192 6.26 4.13 12.39
CA LEU A 192 5.76 3.47 13.61
C LEU A 192 4.26 3.66 13.86
N VAL A 193 3.62 4.60 13.17
CA VAL A 193 2.17 4.77 13.20
C VAL A 193 1.58 4.18 11.93
N ASN A 194 0.66 3.21 12.08
CA ASN A 194 0.10 2.49 10.94
C ASN A 194 -0.72 3.41 10.03
N GLY A 195 -0.28 3.59 8.78
CA GLY A 195 -0.94 4.42 7.76
C GLY A 195 -2.03 3.70 6.96
N LYS A 196 -2.23 2.38 7.15
CA LYS A 196 -3.16 1.56 6.35
C LYS A 196 -4.39 1.06 7.10
N ASN A 197 -4.33 0.98 8.43
CA ASN A 197 -5.47 0.55 9.22
C ASN A 197 -6.04 1.71 10.06
N ILE A 198 -7.23 1.52 10.57
CA ILE A 198 -7.99 2.52 11.34
C ILE A 198 -7.81 2.38 12.85
N TRP A 199 -6.93 1.50 13.33
CA TRP A 199 -6.78 1.24 14.74
C TRP A 199 -5.83 2.23 15.40
N ARG A 200 -6.13 2.56 16.66
CA ARG A 200 -5.24 3.35 17.53
C ARG A 200 -3.88 2.68 17.72
N ASN A 201 -2.84 3.50 17.75
CA ASN A 201 -1.49 3.07 18.09
C ASN A 201 -1.39 2.70 19.57
N HIS A 202 -0.66 1.64 19.89
CA HIS A 202 -0.37 1.23 21.26
C HIS A 202 0.94 1.86 21.71
N TYR A 203 0.85 2.98 22.44
CA TYR A 203 2.00 3.83 22.73
C TYR A 203 3.13 3.11 23.48
N ASP A 204 2.83 2.24 24.45
CA ASP A 204 3.88 1.52 25.17
C ASP A 204 4.75 0.66 24.23
N LYS A 205 4.13 -0.04 23.27
CA LYS A 205 4.86 -0.84 22.28
C LYS A 205 5.71 0.03 21.38
N THR A 206 5.15 1.14 20.89
CA THR A 206 5.85 2.07 20.00
C THR A 206 7.00 2.77 20.72
N LEU A 207 6.80 3.23 21.96
CA LEU A 207 7.84 3.85 22.76
C LEU A 207 9.01 2.90 23.09
N LYS A 208 8.75 1.60 23.24
CA LYS A 208 9.82 0.60 23.39
C LYS A 208 10.72 0.57 22.16
N ILE A 209 10.14 0.57 20.96
CA ILE A 209 10.92 0.59 19.71
C ILE A 209 11.73 1.89 19.62
N ILE A 210 11.10 3.04 19.88
CA ILE A 210 11.79 4.34 19.82
C ILE A 210 13.01 4.35 20.78
N ARG A 211 12.86 3.82 21.99
CA ARG A 211 13.98 3.74 22.95
C ARG A 211 15.10 2.83 22.45
N GLN A 212 14.75 1.64 21.94
CA GLN A 212 15.75 0.73 21.37
C GLN A 212 16.55 1.37 20.23
N LEU A 213 15.91 2.19 19.40
CA LEU A 213 16.57 2.93 18.33
C LEU A 213 17.47 4.04 18.90
N ARG A 214 17.01 4.78 19.92
CA ARG A 214 17.80 5.83 20.60
C ARG A 214 18.99 5.28 21.37
N ASP A 215 18.83 4.13 22.03
CA ASP A 215 19.93 3.44 22.74
C ASP A 215 21.07 3.08 21.76
N LYS A 216 20.74 2.83 20.50
CA LYS A 216 21.70 2.64 19.40
C LYS A 216 22.27 3.94 18.83
N LYS A 217 21.89 5.10 19.40
CA LYS A 217 22.28 6.45 18.95
C LYS A 217 21.83 6.78 17.53
N ILE A 218 20.76 6.18 17.06
CA ILE A 218 20.15 6.46 15.76
C ILE A 218 19.38 7.78 15.85
N ASN A 219 19.58 8.65 14.87
CA ASN A 219 18.80 9.89 14.74
C ASN A 219 17.45 9.54 14.13
N VAL A 220 16.36 9.65 14.92
CA VAL A 220 15.03 9.17 14.56
C VAL A 220 14.05 10.33 14.37
N VAL A 221 13.35 10.32 13.25
CA VAL A 221 12.13 11.09 12.98
C VAL A 221 10.95 10.12 13.00
N LEU A 222 9.92 10.41 13.78
CA LEU A 222 8.69 9.58 13.79
C LEU A 222 7.87 9.83 12.54
N SER A 223 7.39 8.77 11.94
CA SER A 223 6.59 8.81 10.72
C SER A 223 5.43 7.81 10.76
N THR A 224 4.49 7.98 9.83
CA THR A 224 3.54 6.91 9.49
C THR A 224 4.24 5.85 8.66
N SER A 225 3.74 4.61 8.72
CA SER A 225 4.31 3.47 7.96
C SER A 225 4.16 3.63 6.46
N CYS A 226 3.15 4.38 6.01
CA CYS A 226 2.90 4.77 4.63
C CYS A 226 1.99 6.00 4.60
N SER A 227 1.61 6.46 3.41
CA SER A 227 0.72 7.62 3.25
C SER A 227 -0.63 7.43 3.96
N LEU A 228 -1.11 8.47 4.65
CA LEU A 228 -2.44 8.51 5.28
C LEU A 228 -3.60 8.59 4.27
N LEU A 229 -3.33 8.61 2.97
CA LEU A 229 -4.33 8.45 1.91
C LEU A 229 -5.06 7.10 1.98
N HIS A 230 -4.49 6.10 2.67
CA HIS A 230 -5.08 4.75 2.78
C HIS A 230 -6.09 4.61 3.91
N VAL A 231 -6.28 5.63 4.74
CA VAL A 231 -7.26 5.68 5.83
C VAL A 231 -8.26 6.81 5.62
N PRO A 232 -9.47 6.76 6.21
CA PRO A 232 -10.42 7.85 6.14
C PRO A 232 -9.85 9.13 6.77
N TYR A 233 -10.44 10.29 6.44
CA TYR A 233 -9.91 11.59 6.82
C TYR A 233 -9.97 11.85 8.33
N THR A 234 -11.17 11.79 8.94
CA THR A 234 -11.36 12.11 10.36
C THR A 234 -12.58 11.42 10.97
N LEU A 235 -12.52 11.09 12.26
CA LEU A 235 -13.62 10.52 13.02
C LEU A 235 -14.77 11.50 13.29
N LYS A 236 -14.55 12.81 13.11
CA LYS A 236 -15.55 13.86 13.41
C LYS A 236 -16.87 13.68 12.66
N HIS A 237 -16.85 12.97 11.54
CA HIS A 237 -18.05 12.74 10.71
C HIS A 237 -18.69 11.36 10.94
N GLU A 238 -18.15 10.54 11.84
CA GLU A 238 -18.68 9.21 12.17
C GLU A 238 -19.81 9.30 13.19
N THR A 239 -21.01 9.60 12.71
CA THR A 239 -22.19 9.84 13.58
C THR A 239 -23.04 8.60 13.83
N LYS A 240 -22.79 7.49 13.11
CA LYS A 240 -23.59 6.26 13.17
C LYS A 240 -23.00 5.17 14.08
N LEU A 241 -21.72 5.27 14.40
CA LEU A 241 -21.02 4.31 15.27
C LEU A 241 -21.07 4.77 16.72
N SER A 242 -21.19 3.81 17.66
CA SER A 242 -21.13 4.13 19.08
C SER A 242 -19.72 4.55 19.51
N GLN A 243 -19.64 5.37 20.57
CA GLN A 243 -18.36 5.80 21.13
C GLN A 243 -17.51 4.63 21.65
N ASP A 244 -18.14 3.52 22.04
CA ASP A 244 -17.43 2.32 22.47
C ASP A 244 -16.57 1.69 21.37
N TYR A 245 -16.96 1.87 20.10
CA TYR A 245 -16.14 1.47 18.96
C TYR A 245 -15.18 2.59 18.53
N LEU A 246 -15.67 3.84 18.42
CA LEU A 246 -14.91 4.96 17.88
C LEU A 246 -13.63 5.24 18.70
N ARG A 247 -13.66 5.02 20.01
CA ARG A 247 -12.48 5.20 20.87
C ARG A 247 -11.25 4.38 20.42
N PHE A 248 -11.47 3.26 19.73
CA PHE A 248 -10.38 2.41 19.23
C PHE A 248 -9.88 2.79 17.84
N PHE A 249 -10.53 3.76 17.19
CA PHE A 249 -10.20 4.16 15.83
C PHE A 249 -9.32 5.40 15.81
N ALA A 250 -8.46 5.47 14.80
CA ALA A 250 -7.67 6.63 14.46
C ALA A 250 -7.63 6.73 12.92
N PHE A 251 -8.24 7.77 12.38
CA PHE A 251 -8.18 8.13 10.97
C PHE A 251 -7.00 9.08 10.71
N ALA A 252 -6.91 9.72 9.56
CA ALA A 252 -5.72 10.49 9.20
C ALA A 252 -5.41 11.63 10.21
N GLU A 253 -6.40 12.45 10.59
CA GLU A 253 -6.19 13.51 11.58
C GLU A 253 -5.80 12.97 12.96
N GLU A 254 -6.45 11.89 13.40
CA GLU A 254 -6.16 11.28 14.69
C GLU A 254 -4.78 10.61 14.70
N LYS A 255 -4.30 10.08 13.57
CA LYS A 255 -2.93 9.53 13.45
C LYS A 255 -1.85 10.62 13.47
N LEU A 256 -2.15 11.81 12.95
CA LEU A 256 -1.26 12.97 13.12
C LEU A 256 -1.17 13.39 14.59
N THR A 257 -2.30 13.34 15.31
CA THR A 257 -2.31 13.54 16.77
C THR A 257 -1.45 12.49 17.48
N GLU A 258 -1.58 11.21 17.12
CA GLU A 258 -0.76 10.14 17.68
C GLU A 258 0.74 10.36 17.46
N LEU A 259 1.15 10.84 16.27
CA LEU A 259 2.56 11.19 16.00
C LEU A 259 3.05 12.31 16.93
N SER A 260 2.26 13.37 17.13
CA SER A 260 2.58 14.48 18.01
C SER A 260 2.68 14.07 19.47
N GLU A 261 1.73 13.26 19.94
CA GLU A 261 1.73 12.70 21.29
C GLU A 261 2.93 11.79 21.52
N LEU A 262 3.22 10.86 20.59
CA LEU A 262 4.38 9.98 20.66
C LEU A 262 5.71 10.73 20.67
N ALA A 263 5.83 11.80 19.88
CA ALA A 263 7.02 12.66 19.89
C ALA A 263 7.21 13.29 21.27
N THR A 264 6.15 13.86 21.84
CA THR A 264 6.17 14.45 23.20
C THR A 264 6.52 13.42 24.27
N LEU A 265 5.89 12.23 24.23
CA LEU A 265 6.15 11.14 25.17
C LEU A 265 7.58 10.62 25.06
N ALA A 266 8.13 10.54 23.85
CA ALA A 266 9.47 10.06 23.61
C ALA A 266 10.56 11.00 24.16
N GLU A 267 10.29 12.32 24.28
CA GLU A 267 11.23 13.32 24.79
C GLU A 267 11.22 13.46 26.31
N ARG A 268 10.16 13.02 26.99
CA ARG A 268 9.97 13.20 28.41
C ARG A 268 10.47 12.01 29.22
N TYR A 269 11.27 12.29 30.27
CA TYR A 269 11.70 11.25 31.22
C TYR A 269 10.50 10.66 32.00
N ASN A 270 9.60 11.53 32.44
CA ASN A 270 8.40 11.17 33.21
C ASN A 270 7.15 11.00 32.31
N TYR A 271 7.33 10.50 31.07
CA TYR A 271 6.23 10.33 30.08
C TYR A 271 5.04 9.52 30.62
N THR A 272 5.27 8.61 31.59
CA THR A 272 4.22 7.81 32.23
C THR A 272 3.25 8.62 33.07
N GLU A 273 3.57 9.87 33.40
CA GLU A 273 2.71 10.79 34.15
C GLU A 273 1.84 11.65 33.20
N LEU A 274 2.07 11.59 31.90
CA LEU A 274 1.34 12.39 30.94
C LEU A 274 -0.04 11.80 30.61
N GLU A 275 -1.04 12.68 30.52
CA GLU A 275 -2.43 12.31 30.28
C GLU A 275 -2.61 11.47 28.99
N ALA A 276 -1.90 11.81 27.92
CA ALA A 276 -1.93 11.06 26.66
C ALA A 276 -1.51 9.60 26.83
N TYR A 277 -0.47 9.35 27.65
CA TYR A 277 -0.03 7.99 27.97
C TYR A 277 -1.09 7.24 28.77
N HIS A 278 -1.63 7.85 29.84
CA HIS A 278 -2.65 7.22 30.68
C HIS A 278 -3.91 6.86 29.87
N LYS A 279 -4.44 7.78 29.08
CA LYS A 279 -5.59 7.51 28.20
C LYS A 279 -5.34 6.35 27.24
N ASN A 280 -4.13 6.27 26.68
CA ASN A 280 -3.76 5.17 25.82
C ASN A 280 -3.65 3.84 26.57
N GLN A 281 -3.07 3.84 27.78
CA GLN A 281 -3.00 2.64 28.61
C GLN A 281 -4.38 2.13 29.03
N GLU A 282 -5.28 3.00 29.47
CA GLU A 282 -6.66 2.67 29.80
C GLU A 282 -7.41 2.03 28.63
N LEU A 283 -7.20 2.55 27.42
CA LEU A 283 -7.79 2.01 26.19
C LEU A 283 -7.40 0.55 25.94
N PHE A 284 -6.16 0.16 26.29
CA PHE A 284 -5.62 -1.18 26.05
C PHE A 284 -5.62 -2.09 27.28
N ALA A 285 -5.99 -1.57 28.48
CA ALA A 285 -6.02 -2.34 29.71
C ALA A 285 -7.18 -3.36 29.79
N GLY A 286 -8.26 -3.13 29.03
CA GLY A 286 -9.44 -3.99 29.03
C GLY A 286 -9.38 -5.11 28.00
N THR A 287 -10.09 -6.20 28.27
CA THR A 287 -10.41 -7.20 27.22
C THR A 287 -11.51 -6.64 26.33
N ARG A 288 -11.29 -6.65 25.01
CA ARG A 288 -12.36 -6.34 24.06
C ARG A 288 -13.37 -7.48 24.08
N ASP A 289 -14.68 -7.16 24.17
CA ASP A 289 -15.79 -8.15 24.15
C ASP A 289 -15.94 -8.90 22.79
N CYS A 290 -15.04 -8.65 21.84
CA CYS A 290 -15.04 -9.28 20.54
C CYS A 290 -14.43 -10.70 20.51
N ASN A 291 -14.11 -11.27 21.65
CA ASN A 291 -13.49 -12.59 21.74
C ASN A 291 -14.56 -13.68 22.02
N SER A 292 -14.97 -14.40 20.99
CA SER A 292 -15.76 -15.62 21.17
C SER A 292 -14.92 -16.73 21.82
N ASN A 293 -15.41 -17.26 22.96
CA ASN A 293 -14.76 -18.40 23.60
C ASN A 293 -14.70 -19.64 22.70
N GLU A 294 -15.71 -19.83 21.86
CA GLU A 294 -15.75 -20.93 20.87
C GLU A 294 -14.62 -20.79 19.85
N VAL A 295 -14.40 -19.58 19.32
CA VAL A 295 -13.30 -19.31 18.39
C VAL A 295 -11.96 -19.55 19.04
N ARG A 296 -11.77 -19.11 20.30
CA ARG A 296 -10.52 -19.36 21.05
C ARG A 296 -10.27 -20.84 21.27
N GLN A 297 -11.29 -21.61 21.66
CA GLN A 297 -11.16 -23.06 21.85
C GLN A 297 -10.81 -23.75 20.53
N ARG A 298 -11.46 -23.34 19.42
CA ARG A 298 -11.17 -23.87 18.10
C ARG A 298 -9.74 -23.54 17.65
N LEU A 299 -9.26 -22.29 17.86
CA LEU A 299 -7.89 -21.90 17.55
C LEU A 299 -6.85 -22.68 18.40
N ALA A 300 -7.14 -22.89 19.69
CA ALA A 300 -6.27 -23.67 20.58
C ALA A 300 -6.21 -25.16 20.20
N ALA A 301 -7.23 -25.68 19.54
CA ALA A 301 -7.29 -27.04 19.08
C ALA A 301 -6.62 -27.27 17.70
N VAL A 302 -6.20 -26.23 17.01
CA VAL A 302 -5.49 -26.34 15.72
C VAL A 302 -4.12 -26.97 15.93
N THR A 303 -3.83 -28.00 15.15
CA THR A 303 -2.59 -28.78 15.17
C THR A 303 -1.90 -28.74 13.80
N GLU A 304 -0.65 -29.21 13.72
CA GLU A 304 0.06 -29.34 12.44
C GLU A 304 -0.70 -30.18 11.40
N ALA A 305 -1.52 -31.13 11.82
CA ALA A 305 -2.34 -31.95 10.94
C ALA A 305 -3.40 -31.12 10.19
N ASP A 306 -3.88 -30.03 10.79
CA ASP A 306 -4.90 -29.15 10.19
C ASP A 306 -4.36 -28.31 9.05
N TYR A 307 -3.03 -28.12 8.95
CA TYR A 307 -2.37 -27.46 7.82
C TYR A 307 -2.18 -28.39 6.63
N VAL A 308 -2.44 -29.68 6.78
CA VAL A 308 -2.29 -30.68 5.72
C VAL A 308 -3.65 -30.97 5.08
N ARG A 309 -3.82 -30.55 3.84
CA ARG A 309 -5.03 -30.84 3.09
C ARG A 309 -5.02 -32.26 2.51
N LEU A 310 -5.86 -33.13 3.05
CA LEU A 310 -6.07 -34.51 2.54
C LEU A 310 -7.42 -34.62 1.81
N PRO A 311 -7.55 -35.52 0.83
CA PRO A 311 -6.51 -36.30 0.16
C PRO A 311 -5.47 -35.43 -0.55
N LYS A 312 -4.32 -35.97 -0.94
CA LYS A 312 -3.29 -35.26 -1.70
C LYS A 312 -3.85 -34.70 -3.01
N ARG A 313 -3.19 -33.65 -3.56
CA ARG A 313 -3.68 -32.95 -4.76
C ARG A 313 -3.97 -33.89 -5.93
N SER A 314 -3.09 -34.84 -6.22
CA SER A 314 -3.28 -35.82 -7.30
C SER A 314 -4.53 -36.68 -7.12
N GLU A 315 -4.77 -37.14 -5.91
CA GLU A 315 -5.97 -37.94 -5.58
C GLU A 315 -7.26 -37.10 -5.69
N ARG A 316 -7.22 -35.86 -5.19
CA ARG A 316 -8.36 -34.93 -5.33
C ARG A 316 -8.67 -34.61 -6.78
N GLN A 317 -7.66 -34.38 -7.61
CA GLN A 317 -7.85 -34.11 -9.05
C GLN A 317 -8.51 -35.30 -9.75
N ALA A 318 -8.07 -36.52 -9.44
CA ALA A 318 -8.68 -37.74 -9.99
C ALA A 318 -10.14 -37.89 -9.57
N LEU A 319 -10.45 -37.66 -8.29
CA LEU A 319 -11.82 -37.71 -7.77
C LEU A 319 -12.70 -36.62 -8.40
N GLN A 320 -12.21 -35.37 -8.47
CA GLN A 320 -12.94 -34.24 -9.06
C GLN A 320 -13.21 -34.45 -10.54
N LYS A 321 -12.20 -34.95 -11.30
CA LYS A 321 -12.37 -35.25 -12.73
C LYS A 321 -13.44 -36.30 -12.94
N LYS A 322 -13.49 -37.32 -12.09
CA LYS A 322 -14.52 -38.39 -12.14
C LYS A 322 -15.90 -37.88 -11.74
N GLU A 323 -15.98 -37.09 -10.67
CA GLU A 323 -17.24 -36.59 -10.09
C GLU A 323 -17.93 -35.57 -10.99
N PHE A 324 -17.17 -34.60 -11.48
CA PHE A 324 -17.73 -33.50 -12.28
C PHE A 324 -17.90 -33.85 -13.76
N GLY A 325 -17.16 -34.82 -14.29
CA GLY A 325 -17.25 -35.21 -15.69
C GLY A 325 -16.96 -34.10 -16.70
N LEU A 326 -16.26 -33.03 -16.26
CA LEU A 326 -15.95 -31.89 -17.11
C LEU A 326 -14.88 -32.23 -18.14
N PRO A 327 -14.88 -31.56 -19.32
CA PRO A 327 -13.82 -31.67 -20.31
C PRO A 327 -12.48 -31.18 -19.75
N GLU A 328 -11.40 -31.37 -20.51
CA GLU A 328 -10.05 -30.99 -20.07
C GLU A 328 -9.91 -29.47 -19.89
N LEU A 329 -10.57 -28.68 -20.74
CA LEU A 329 -10.61 -27.22 -20.68
C LEU A 329 -12.07 -26.75 -20.59
N PRO A 330 -12.70 -26.85 -19.39
CA PRO A 330 -14.09 -26.47 -19.24
C PRO A 330 -14.29 -24.96 -19.40
N THR A 331 -15.36 -24.61 -20.07
CA THR A 331 -15.78 -23.22 -20.27
C THR A 331 -16.69 -22.74 -19.15
N THR A 332 -16.52 -21.48 -18.75
CA THR A 332 -17.38 -20.78 -17.78
C THR A 332 -17.33 -19.28 -18.01
N THR A 333 -18.15 -18.52 -17.31
CA THR A 333 -18.07 -17.06 -17.31
C THR A 333 -17.05 -16.53 -16.30
N ILE A 334 -16.56 -15.30 -16.48
CA ILE A 334 -15.63 -14.66 -15.55
C ILE A 334 -16.28 -14.36 -14.19
N GLY A 335 -17.60 -14.14 -14.19
CA GLY A 335 -18.35 -13.78 -12.99
C GLY A 335 -19.83 -13.60 -13.31
N SER A 336 -20.57 -12.94 -12.41
CA SER A 336 -22.01 -12.71 -12.56
C SER A 336 -22.35 -11.87 -13.79
N PHE A 337 -23.51 -12.16 -14.37
CA PHE A 337 -24.05 -11.41 -15.49
C PHE A 337 -24.44 -9.96 -15.10
N PRO A 338 -24.40 -9.01 -16.04
CA PRO A 338 -24.84 -7.65 -15.79
C PRO A 338 -26.30 -7.59 -15.33
N GLN A 339 -26.59 -6.76 -14.33
CA GLN A 339 -27.96 -6.55 -13.89
C GLN A 339 -28.75 -5.76 -14.93
N THR A 340 -29.81 -6.37 -15.44
CA THR A 340 -30.75 -5.77 -16.40
C THR A 340 -31.63 -4.69 -15.77
N LYS A 341 -32.30 -3.89 -16.61
CA LYS A 341 -33.16 -2.80 -16.12
C LYS A 341 -34.36 -3.32 -15.30
N ASP A 342 -34.93 -4.46 -15.70
CA ASP A 342 -36.03 -5.11 -15.00
C ASP A 342 -35.61 -5.64 -13.62
N VAL A 343 -34.42 -6.26 -13.50
CA VAL A 343 -33.87 -6.68 -12.19
C VAL A 343 -33.69 -5.49 -11.25
N LYS A 344 -33.13 -4.38 -11.76
CA LYS A 344 -32.97 -3.16 -10.96
C LYS A 344 -34.31 -2.55 -10.55
N SER A 345 -35.30 -2.55 -11.46
CA SER A 345 -36.65 -2.06 -11.20
C SER A 345 -37.37 -2.88 -10.14
N GLN A 346 -37.37 -4.21 -10.25
CA GLN A 346 -38.00 -5.10 -9.28
C GLN A 346 -37.41 -4.97 -7.88
N ARG A 347 -36.10 -4.83 -7.78
CA ARG A 347 -35.43 -4.56 -6.50
C ARG A 347 -35.85 -3.21 -5.90
N ALA A 348 -36.01 -2.20 -6.73
CA ALA A 348 -36.49 -0.89 -6.26
C ALA A 348 -37.96 -0.94 -5.82
N GLN A 349 -38.82 -1.72 -6.50
CA GLN A 349 -40.23 -1.91 -6.14
C GLN A 349 -40.36 -2.67 -4.81
N LEU A 350 -39.55 -3.70 -4.57
CA LEU A 350 -39.50 -4.37 -3.27
C LEU A 350 -39.15 -3.40 -2.13
N ARG A 351 -38.12 -2.57 -2.32
CA ARG A 351 -37.73 -1.56 -1.31
C ARG A 351 -38.84 -0.54 -1.00
N LYS A 352 -39.71 -0.27 -1.98
CA LYS A 352 -40.85 0.66 -1.86
C LYS A 352 -42.12 -0.04 -1.35
N GLY A 353 -42.09 -1.35 -1.13
CA GLY A 353 -43.27 -2.14 -0.72
C GLY A 353 -44.34 -2.27 -1.82
N VAL A 354 -43.98 -2.06 -3.10
CA VAL A 354 -44.92 -2.18 -4.23
C VAL A 354 -45.10 -3.65 -4.62
N VAL A 355 -44.07 -4.48 -4.46
CA VAL A 355 -44.11 -5.92 -4.64
C VAL A 355 -43.79 -6.62 -3.31
N THR A 356 -44.36 -7.77 -3.10
CA THR A 356 -44.10 -8.60 -1.94
C THR A 356 -42.75 -9.30 -2.07
N GLU A 357 -42.21 -9.78 -0.96
CA GLU A 357 -40.96 -10.57 -0.96
C GLU A 357 -41.12 -11.84 -1.80
N GLN A 358 -42.25 -12.51 -1.72
CA GLN A 358 -42.52 -13.72 -2.51
C GLN A 358 -42.54 -13.45 -4.03
N GLU A 359 -43.21 -12.38 -4.46
CA GLU A 359 -43.24 -11.98 -5.88
C GLU A 359 -41.82 -11.65 -6.37
N TYR A 360 -41.00 -10.99 -5.54
CA TYR A 360 -39.62 -10.70 -5.88
C TYR A 360 -38.76 -11.97 -5.98
N VAL A 361 -38.93 -12.91 -5.03
CA VAL A 361 -38.23 -14.21 -5.07
C VAL A 361 -38.58 -15.01 -6.32
N ASP A 362 -39.86 -15.03 -6.70
CA ASP A 362 -40.33 -15.75 -7.88
C ASP A 362 -39.81 -15.10 -9.18
N PHE A 363 -39.75 -13.78 -9.22
CA PHE A 363 -39.11 -13.05 -10.30
C PHE A 363 -37.62 -13.38 -10.41
N VAL A 364 -36.86 -13.38 -9.28
CA VAL A 364 -35.43 -13.73 -9.25
C VAL A 364 -35.21 -15.17 -9.76
N LYS A 365 -36.02 -16.15 -9.28
CA LYS A 365 -35.98 -17.52 -9.76
C LYS A 365 -36.19 -17.64 -11.27
N SER A 366 -37.14 -16.86 -11.80
CA SER A 366 -37.38 -16.85 -13.25
C SER A 366 -36.17 -16.35 -14.04
N LYS A 367 -35.50 -15.29 -13.54
CA LYS A 367 -34.29 -14.74 -14.17
C LYS A 367 -33.08 -15.65 -14.08
N ILE A 368 -32.91 -16.34 -12.96
CA ILE A 368 -31.86 -17.35 -12.82
C ILE A 368 -32.11 -18.50 -13.81
N LYS A 369 -33.35 -19.00 -13.91
CA LYS A 369 -33.71 -20.05 -14.84
C LYS A 369 -33.46 -19.66 -16.32
N GLU A 370 -33.81 -18.42 -16.68
CA GLU A 370 -33.55 -17.86 -18.00
C GLU A 370 -32.04 -17.78 -18.29
N CYS A 371 -31.25 -17.29 -17.32
CA CYS A 371 -29.81 -17.17 -17.41
C CYS A 371 -29.12 -18.54 -17.55
N VAL A 372 -29.54 -19.54 -16.76
CA VAL A 372 -29.01 -20.90 -16.83
C VAL A 372 -29.30 -21.50 -18.19
N LYS A 373 -30.58 -21.44 -18.63
CA LYS A 373 -30.96 -21.97 -19.94
C LYS A 373 -30.18 -21.36 -21.09
N TRP A 374 -29.96 -20.05 -21.03
CA TRP A 374 -29.17 -19.36 -22.06
C TRP A 374 -27.72 -19.87 -22.10
N GLN A 375 -27.09 -20.12 -20.95
CA GLN A 375 -25.75 -20.69 -20.88
C GLN A 375 -25.70 -22.14 -21.40
N GLU A 376 -26.73 -22.94 -21.14
CA GLU A 376 -26.89 -24.29 -21.72
C GLU A 376 -26.99 -24.20 -23.26
N ASP A 377 -27.80 -23.27 -23.76
CA ASP A 377 -28.03 -23.12 -25.19
C ASP A 377 -26.76 -22.71 -25.96
N ILE A 378 -25.85 -21.95 -25.34
CA ILE A 378 -24.55 -21.58 -25.92
C ILE A 378 -23.43 -22.59 -25.61
N GLY A 379 -23.70 -23.60 -24.82
CA GLY A 379 -22.80 -24.73 -24.56
C GLY A 379 -21.68 -24.44 -23.54
N LEU A 380 -21.95 -23.66 -22.50
CA LEU A 380 -21.00 -23.54 -21.39
C LEU A 380 -21.02 -24.81 -20.51
N ASP A 381 -19.83 -25.24 -20.07
CA ASP A 381 -19.66 -26.45 -19.25
C ASP A 381 -19.98 -26.22 -17.78
N VAL A 382 -19.68 -25.03 -17.24
CA VAL A 382 -19.95 -24.65 -15.85
C VAL A 382 -20.81 -23.38 -15.84
N LEU A 383 -22.01 -23.51 -15.27
CA LEU A 383 -23.03 -22.47 -15.30
C LEU A 383 -22.92 -21.55 -14.07
N VAL A 384 -23.10 -20.25 -14.26
CA VAL A 384 -23.03 -19.21 -13.22
C VAL A 384 -24.27 -18.31 -13.32
N HIS A 385 -24.70 -17.69 -12.21
CA HIS A 385 -25.83 -16.75 -12.18
C HIS A 385 -25.53 -15.46 -11.39
#